data_2f3b140b24f781f4f86e9abad0a8788f
#
_entry.id   2f3b140b24f781f4f86e9abad0a8788f
#
_cell.length_a   1.000
_cell.length_b   1.000
_cell.length_c   1.000
_cell.angle_alpha   90.00
_cell.angle_beta   90.00
_cell.angle_gamma   90.00
#
_symmetry.space_group_name_H-M   'P 1'
#
loop_
_entity.id
_entity.type
_entity.pdbx_description
1 polymer ?
#
loop_
_entity_poly.entity_id
_entity_poly.type
_entity_poly.pdbx_seq_one_letter_code
_entity_poly.pdbx_strand_id
1 'polypeptide(L)'
;ASSAASDVYKRQALISEDLHETGINLNYAPVLDIAYPETSSVLKSRCFGADEKKTASYGSMMIDEYQKAGICPCIKHMPGHGRATVDPHLALPVLNFSLNELQKDFYPFIQNRRAAAGMTAHILLPEIDDKLPVTQSVKAIDKLIRGIIGFDGFLISDAIDMHALKGTPAEKSNLSLDAGCDAVCYCMGNDCLLYTSDAAD
;
A
#
# COMPACT_ATOMS: atom_id res chain seq x y z
N ALA A 1 7.06 8.50 26.89
CA ALA A 1 6.85 8.67 25.46
C ALA A 1 7.49 9.98 25.02
N SER A 2 8.22 10.01 23.87
CA SER A 2 8.79 11.24 23.35
C SER A 2 7.66 12.22 22.98
N SER A 3 7.89 13.53 23.02
CA SER A 3 6.91 14.55 22.62
C SER A 3 6.34 14.27 21.22
N ALA A 4 7.19 13.85 20.27
CA ALA A 4 6.79 13.50 18.91
C ALA A 4 5.77 12.34 18.83
N ALA A 5 5.93 11.29 19.63
CA ALA A 5 4.95 10.19 19.67
C ALA A 5 3.60 10.64 20.24
N SER A 6 3.62 11.51 21.27
CA SER A 6 2.40 12.12 21.81
C SER A 6 1.67 12.99 20.80
N ASP A 7 2.41 13.71 19.96
CA ASP A 7 1.83 14.60 18.95
C ASP A 7 1.23 13.80 17.78
N VAL A 8 1.91 12.73 17.36
CA VAL A 8 1.34 11.78 16.35
C VAL A 8 0.04 11.18 16.86
N TYR A 9 0.02 10.72 18.11
CA TYR A 9 -1.17 10.14 18.72
C TYR A 9 -2.35 11.10 18.76
N LYS A 10 -2.15 12.32 19.27
CA LYS A 10 -3.19 13.36 19.37
C LYS A 10 -3.75 13.73 18.01
N ARG A 11 -2.86 13.93 17.02
CA ARG A 11 -3.27 14.24 15.64
C ARG A 11 -4.10 13.11 15.05
N GLN A 12 -3.67 11.86 15.28
CA GLN A 12 -4.37 10.70 14.75
C GLN A 12 -5.76 10.52 15.37
N ALA A 13 -5.90 10.75 16.67
CA ALA A 13 -7.20 10.71 17.34
C ALA A 13 -8.19 11.70 16.73
N LEU A 14 -7.78 12.95 16.50
CA LEU A 14 -8.61 13.97 15.84
C LEU A 14 -9.01 13.56 14.41
N ILE A 15 -8.05 13.07 13.60
CA ILE A 15 -8.35 12.60 12.24
C ILE A 15 -9.35 11.44 12.26
N SER A 16 -9.21 10.53 13.22
CA SER A 16 -10.12 9.39 13.36
C SER A 16 -11.53 9.82 13.74
N GLU A 17 -11.66 10.82 14.61
CA GLU A 17 -12.93 11.43 14.98
C GLU A 17 -13.62 12.09 13.79
N ASP A 18 -12.91 12.95 13.05
CA ASP A 18 -13.40 13.61 11.84
C ASP A 18 -13.89 12.60 10.79
N LEU A 19 -13.12 11.52 10.56
CA LEU A 19 -13.49 10.46 9.62
C LEU A 19 -14.74 9.70 10.09
N HIS A 20 -14.84 9.39 11.37
CA HIS A 20 -15.99 8.71 11.96
C HIS A 20 -17.26 9.58 11.84
N GLU A 21 -17.18 10.86 12.18
CA GLU A 21 -18.30 11.80 12.08
C GLU A 21 -18.82 11.98 10.65
N THR A 22 -17.92 11.88 9.66
CA THR A 22 -18.29 11.93 8.23
C THR A 22 -18.78 10.60 7.66
N GLY A 23 -18.82 9.52 8.47
CA GLY A 23 -19.31 8.20 8.07
C GLY A 23 -18.27 7.38 7.27
N ILE A 24 -17.00 7.79 7.24
CA ILE A 24 -15.93 7.04 6.58
C ILE A 24 -15.51 5.88 7.47
N ASN A 25 -15.57 4.66 6.93
CA ASN A 25 -15.25 3.42 7.65
C ASN A 25 -14.00 2.69 7.14
N LEU A 26 -13.37 3.15 6.06
CA LEU A 26 -12.10 2.68 5.52
C LEU A 26 -11.22 3.87 5.18
N ASN A 27 -9.93 3.83 5.59
CA ASN A 27 -8.95 4.83 5.21
C ASN A 27 -7.68 4.18 4.67
N TYR A 28 -7.21 4.64 3.50
CA TYR A 28 -5.95 4.20 2.88
C TYR A 28 -4.73 4.81 3.58
N ALA A 29 -4.59 4.49 4.86
CA ALA A 29 -3.52 4.89 5.77
C ALA A 29 -3.35 3.82 6.86
N PRO A 30 -2.14 3.72 7.46
CA PRO A 30 -0.93 4.52 7.30
C PRO A 30 -0.07 4.16 6.08
N VAL A 31 0.79 5.10 5.66
CA VAL A 31 1.90 4.85 4.72
C VAL A 31 3.08 4.31 5.51
N LEU A 32 3.47 3.06 5.25
CA LEU A 32 4.56 2.36 5.94
C LEU A 32 5.86 2.29 5.12
N ASP A 33 5.91 3.00 4.00
CA ASP A 33 7.10 3.11 3.16
C ASP A 33 8.22 3.85 3.87
N ILE A 34 9.46 3.39 3.65
CA ILE A 34 10.67 4.01 4.21
C ILE A 34 11.15 5.13 3.29
N ALA A 35 11.36 6.32 3.81
CA ALA A 35 11.93 7.44 3.04
C ALA A 35 13.44 7.27 2.88
N TYR A 36 13.90 7.22 1.63
CA TYR A 36 15.31 7.30 1.26
C TYR A 36 15.62 8.68 0.68
N PRO A 37 16.90 9.08 0.55
CA PRO A 37 17.26 10.34 -0.12
C PRO A 37 16.63 10.48 -1.50
N GLU A 38 16.59 9.37 -2.26
CA GLU A 38 16.14 9.29 -3.65
C GLU A 38 14.64 8.98 -3.80
N THR A 39 13.92 8.75 -2.70
CA THR A 39 12.47 8.48 -2.72
C THR A 39 11.75 9.58 -3.51
N SER A 40 10.87 9.17 -4.41
CA SER A 40 10.03 10.07 -5.20
C SER A 40 9.35 11.14 -4.32
N SER A 41 9.34 12.38 -4.76
CA SER A 41 8.78 13.52 -4.02
C SER A 41 7.30 13.33 -3.68
N VAL A 42 6.55 12.63 -4.51
CA VAL A 42 5.13 12.29 -4.28
C VAL A 42 4.92 11.43 -3.04
N LEU A 43 5.89 10.57 -2.72
CA LEU A 43 5.82 9.67 -1.58
C LEU A 43 6.54 10.21 -0.35
N LYS A 44 7.69 10.88 -0.54
CA LYS A 44 8.63 11.24 0.52
C LYS A 44 7.99 12.04 1.67
N SER A 45 7.11 13.00 1.34
CA SER A 45 6.42 13.83 2.34
C SER A 45 5.34 13.08 3.11
N ARG A 46 4.96 11.89 2.67
CA ARG A 46 3.92 11.04 3.26
C ARG A 46 4.49 9.97 4.19
N CYS A 47 5.82 9.71 4.12
CA CYS A 47 6.51 8.72 4.94
C CYS A 47 6.78 9.26 6.35
N PHE A 48 6.86 8.36 7.33
CA PHE A 48 7.27 8.69 8.70
C PHE A 48 8.78 8.97 8.83
N GLY A 49 9.57 8.67 7.82
CA GLY A 49 11.01 8.92 7.78
C GLY A 49 11.80 7.70 7.28
N ALA A 50 13.11 7.71 7.59
CA ALA A 50 14.07 6.71 7.07
C ALA A 50 14.35 5.55 8.04
N ASP A 51 13.75 5.56 9.22
CA ASP A 51 13.94 4.55 10.26
C ASP A 51 12.76 3.56 10.24
N GLU A 52 13.06 2.28 9.96
CA GLU A 52 12.05 1.23 9.84
C GLU A 52 11.32 0.93 11.15
N LYS A 53 12.01 1.07 12.29
CA LYS A 53 11.41 0.80 13.61
C LYS A 53 10.47 1.91 14.04
N LYS A 54 10.84 3.16 13.77
CA LYS A 54 9.96 4.31 13.99
C LYS A 54 8.75 4.26 13.09
N THR A 55 8.94 3.94 11.81
CA THR A 55 7.84 3.78 10.86
C THR A 55 6.87 2.69 11.30
N ALA A 56 7.39 1.54 11.73
CA ALA A 56 6.56 0.45 12.25
C ALA A 56 5.76 0.87 13.50
N SER A 57 6.42 1.54 14.45
CA SER A 57 5.78 1.99 15.70
C SER A 57 4.71 3.05 15.46
N TYR A 58 4.97 4.05 14.63
CA TYR A 58 3.99 5.09 14.30
C TYR A 58 2.82 4.52 13.49
N GLY A 59 3.12 3.57 12.58
CA GLY A 59 2.09 2.82 11.86
C GLY A 59 1.15 2.07 12.81
N SER A 60 1.70 1.34 13.79
CA SER A 60 0.91 0.63 14.81
C SER A 60 0.01 1.58 15.61
N MET A 61 0.55 2.73 16.04
CA MET A 61 -0.25 3.73 16.77
C MET A 61 -1.42 4.27 15.94
N MET A 62 -1.20 4.52 14.64
CA MET A 62 -2.27 4.99 13.76
C MET A 62 -3.31 3.91 13.51
N ILE A 63 -2.90 2.66 13.32
CA ILE A 63 -3.80 1.51 13.16
C ILE A 63 -4.69 1.37 14.39
N ASP A 64 -4.12 1.42 15.58
CA ASP A 64 -4.85 1.32 16.84
C ASP A 64 -5.92 2.42 16.99
N GLU A 65 -5.58 3.67 16.64
CA GLU A 65 -6.53 4.79 16.72
C GLU A 65 -7.66 4.68 15.69
N TYR A 66 -7.36 4.29 14.44
CA TYR A 66 -8.41 4.02 13.45
C TYR A 66 -9.36 2.92 13.91
N GLN A 67 -8.82 1.80 14.41
CA GLN A 67 -9.62 0.68 14.88
C GLN A 67 -10.51 1.06 16.09
N LYS A 68 -10.01 1.86 17.03
CA LYS A 68 -10.81 2.38 18.15
C LYS A 68 -11.99 3.23 17.68
N ALA A 69 -11.82 3.99 16.60
CA ALA A 69 -12.87 4.80 16.00
C ALA A 69 -13.80 4.01 15.04
N GLY A 70 -13.61 2.69 14.89
CA GLY A 70 -14.39 1.87 13.97
C GLY A 70 -14.02 2.03 12.50
N ILE A 71 -12.80 2.55 12.21
CA ILE A 71 -12.30 2.76 10.85
C ILE A 71 -11.33 1.63 10.51
N CYS A 72 -11.49 1.01 9.35
CA CYS A 72 -10.57 0.01 8.82
C CYS A 72 -9.29 0.70 8.30
N PRO A 73 -8.11 0.46 8.90
CA PRO A 73 -6.85 0.95 8.37
C PRO A 73 -6.39 0.10 7.19
N CYS A 74 -5.85 0.74 6.15
CA CYS A 74 -5.23 0.06 5.02
C CYS A 74 -3.75 0.44 4.93
N ILE A 75 -2.87 -0.48 5.35
CA ILE A 75 -1.42 -0.25 5.32
C ILE A 75 -0.90 -0.27 3.88
N LYS A 76 0.04 0.62 3.54
CA LYS A 76 0.51 0.78 2.17
C LYS A 76 1.95 1.32 2.07
N HIS A 77 2.61 1.10 0.94
CA HIS A 77 2.28 0.29 -0.25
C HIS A 77 3.15 -0.97 -0.25
N MET A 78 2.53 -2.11 -0.02
CA MET A 78 3.28 -3.38 0.09
C MET A 78 3.92 -3.81 -1.23
N PRO A 79 5.16 -4.27 -1.17
CA PRO A 79 6.01 -4.63 -0.03
C PRO A 79 6.92 -3.51 0.49
N GLY A 80 6.77 -2.28 0.02
CA GLY A 80 7.57 -1.10 0.31
C GLY A 80 7.97 -0.38 -0.98
N HIS A 81 7.45 0.83 -1.14
CA HIS A 81 7.61 1.65 -2.35
C HIS A 81 8.75 2.68 -2.20
N GLY A 82 9.36 2.79 -1.01
CA GLY A 82 10.26 3.89 -0.68
C GLY A 82 11.52 4.01 -1.52
N ARG A 83 12.02 2.89 -2.09
CA ARG A 83 13.20 2.89 -2.99
C ARG A 83 12.88 3.30 -4.43
N ALA A 84 11.61 3.47 -4.79
CA ALA A 84 11.23 3.90 -6.12
C ALA A 84 11.60 5.38 -6.33
N THR A 85 12.38 5.62 -7.36
CA THR A 85 12.79 6.97 -7.79
C THR A 85 11.83 7.57 -8.81
N VAL A 86 11.04 6.70 -9.48
CA VAL A 86 10.07 7.05 -10.49
C VAL A 86 8.67 7.07 -9.86
N ASP A 87 7.87 8.07 -10.23
CA ASP A 87 6.47 8.14 -9.85
C ASP A 87 5.66 7.08 -10.62
N PRO A 88 4.92 6.17 -9.95
CA PRO A 88 4.11 5.14 -10.60
C PRO A 88 2.94 5.72 -11.42
N HIS A 89 2.56 6.98 -11.21
CA HIS A 89 1.63 7.67 -12.08
C HIS A 89 2.20 7.92 -13.48
N LEU A 90 3.52 7.93 -13.64
CA LEU A 90 4.20 8.20 -14.91
C LEU A 90 4.74 6.95 -15.59
N ALA A 91 5.34 6.02 -14.82
CA ALA A 91 5.92 4.79 -15.35
C ALA A 91 6.07 3.73 -14.24
N LEU A 92 6.25 2.46 -14.62
CA LEU A 92 6.49 1.37 -13.70
C LEU A 92 7.89 1.46 -13.08
N PRO A 93 8.03 1.68 -11.77
CA PRO A 93 9.31 1.64 -11.09
C PRO A 93 9.89 0.22 -11.06
N VAL A 94 11.18 0.08 -11.32
CA VAL A 94 11.92 -1.19 -11.25
C VAL A 94 12.91 -1.12 -10.10
N LEU A 95 12.80 -2.04 -9.15
CA LEU A 95 13.67 -2.13 -7.98
C LEU A 95 14.64 -3.32 -8.12
N ASN A 96 15.85 -3.04 -8.60
CA ASN A 96 16.90 -4.03 -8.78
C ASN A 96 17.68 -4.26 -7.47
N PHE A 97 16.99 -4.80 -6.46
CA PHE A 97 17.54 -5.13 -5.15
C PHE A 97 17.22 -6.58 -4.82
N SER A 98 18.14 -7.25 -4.13
CA SER A 98 17.90 -8.59 -3.57
C SER A 98 16.87 -8.53 -2.43
N LEU A 99 16.21 -9.65 -2.16
CA LEU A 99 15.27 -9.75 -1.01
C LEU A 99 15.95 -9.43 0.33
N ASN A 100 17.26 -9.72 0.44
CA ASN A 100 18.02 -9.40 1.65
C ASN A 100 18.17 -7.88 1.86
N GLU A 101 18.43 -7.13 0.77
CA GLU A 101 18.51 -5.67 0.82
C GLU A 101 17.15 -5.01 1.11
N LEU A 102 16.05 -5.67 0.73
CA LEU A 102 14.68 -5.18 0.93
C LEU A 102 14.11 -5.51 2.32
N GLN A 103 14.82 -6.24 3.17
CA GLN A 103 14.37 -6.59 4.53
C GLN A 103 13.96 -5.37 5.36
N LYS A 104 14.71 -4.27 5.21
CA LYS A 104 14.39 -3.01 5.88
C LYS A 104 13.05 -2.44 5.42
N ASP A 105 12.74 -2.54 4.13
CA ASP A 105 11.48 -2.05 3.54
C ASP A 105 10.29 -2.92 3.97
N PHE A 106 10.49 -4.22 4.13
CA PHE A 106 9.46 -5.16 4.57
C PHE A 106 9.15 -5.02 6.07
N TYR A 107 10.12 -4.60 6.88
CA TYR A 107 10.02 -4.59 8.34
C TYR A 107 8.77 -3.88 8.88
N PRO A 108 8.39 -2.65 8.46
CA PRO A 108 7.18 -1.99 8.95
C PRO A 108 5.91 -2.77 8.64
N PHE A 109 5.84 -3.43 7.48
CA PHE A 109 4.69 -4.25 7.07
C PHE A 109 4.64 -5.55 7.89
N ILE A 110 5.78 -6.21 8.13
CA ILE A 110 5.85 -7.42 8.97
C ILE A 110 5.36 -7.12 10.39
N GLN A 111 5.75 -5.98 10.97
CA GLN A 111 5.32 -5.59 12.31
C GLN A 111 3.82 -5.27 12.37
N ASN A 112 3.24 -4.78 11.28
CA ASN A 112 1.85 -4.37 11.18
C ASN A 112 0.99 -5.33 10.33
N ARG A 113 1.45 -6.56 10.07
CA ARG A 113 0.79 -7.54 9.19
C ARG A 113 -0.61 -7.97 9.61
N ARG A 114 -1.02 -7.66 10.84
CA ARG A 114 -2.36 -7.93 11.37
C ARG A 114 -3.38 -6.82 11.07
N ALA A 115 -2.99 -5.77 10.34
CA ALA A 115 -3.94 -4.77 9.86
C ALA A 115 -5.03 -5.45 9.02
N ALA A 116 -6.26 -4.96 9.13
CA ALA A 116 -7.41 -5.57 8.46
C ALA A 116 -7.33 -5.45 6.93
N ALA A 117 -6.76 -4.36 6.41
CA ALA A 117 -6.57 -4.16 4.98
C ALA A 117 -5.14 -3.69 4.66
N GLY A 118 -4.71 -3.96 3.43
CA GLY A 118 -3.43 -3.53 2.90
C GLY A 118 -3.49 -3.28 1.40
N MET A 119 -2.64 -2.40 0.91
CA MET A 119 -2.60 -2.00 -0.49
C MET A 119 -1.26 -2.39 -1.11
N THR A 120 -1.31 -2.96 -2.32
CA THR A 120 -0.10 -3.31 -3.08
C THR A 120 0.58 -2.09 -3.67
N ALA A 121 1.87 -2.21 -3.99
CA ALA A 121 2.62 -1.23 -4.76
C ALA A 121 2.71 -1.63 -6.24
N HIS A 122 2.58 -0.67 -7.15
CA HIS A 122 2.90 -0.89 -8.57
C HIS A 122 4.40 -0.74 -8.80
N ILE A 123 5.15 -1.76 -8.39
CA ILE A 123 6.62 -1.84 -8.58
C ILE A 123 6.99 -3.19 -9.19
N LEU A 124 8.03 -3.22 -10.01
CA LEU A 124 8.62 -4.43 -10.53
C LEU A 124 9.79 -4.84 -9.65
N LEU A 125 9.80 -6.10 -9.21
CA LEU A 125 10.87 -6.72 -8.43
C LEU A 125 11.44 -7.90 -9.22
N PRO A 126 12.47 -7.71 -10.06
CA PRO A 126 13.01 -8.78 -10.91
C PRO A 126 13.51 -10.01 -10.14
N GLU A 127 13.91 -9.85 -8.89
CA GLU A 127 14.27 -10.95 -7.99
C GLU A 127 13.12 -11.95 -7.77
N ILE A 128 11.86 -11.50 -7.88
CA ILE A 128 10.67 -12.34 -7.70
C ILE A 128 10.00 -12.62 -9.04
N ASP A 129 9.73 -11.57 -9.80
CA ASP A 129 9.09 -11.64 -11.12
C ASP A 129 9.67 -10.53 -12.00
N ASP A 130 10.30 -10.90 -13.10
CA ASP A 130 10.94 -9.98 -14.03
C ASP A 130 9.99 -9.42 -15.11
N LYS A 131 8.71 -9.83 -15.07
CA LYS A 131 7.71 -9.49 -16.09
C LYS A 131 6.55 -8.67 -15.56
N LEU A 132 6.04 -9.05 -14.40
CA LEU A 132 4.81 -8.47 -13.84
C LEU A 132 5.11 -7.67 -12.56
N PRO A 133 4.49 -6.48 -12.40
CA PRO A 133 4.57 -5.73 -11.15
C PRO A 133 3.94 -6.52 -10.00
N VAL A 134 4.33 -6.21 -8.77
CA VAL A 134 3.86 -6.89 -7.56
C VAL A 134 2.34 -7.04 -7.53
N THR A 135 1.59 -6.00 -7.91
CA THR A 135 0.11 -6.00 -7.94
C THR A 135 -0.47 -7.07 -8.88
N GLN A 136 0.23 -7.44 -9.95
CA GLN A 136 -0.24 -8.36 -10.99
C GLN A 136 0.55 -9.66 -11.04
N SER A 137 1.43 -9.91 -10.08
CA SER A 137 2.26 -11.12 -10.00
C SER A 137 1.79 -12.05 -8.89
N VAL A 138 1.24 -13.21 -9.28
CA VAL A 138 0.92 -14.31 -8.35
C VAL A 138 2.14 -14.65 -7.49
N LYS A 139 3.32 -14.74 -8.11
CA LYS A 139 4.59 -15.05 -7.39
C LYS A 139 4.91 -14.02 -6.32
N ALA A 140 4.73 -12.73 -6.63
CA ALA A 140 5.03 -11.66 -5.69
C ALA A 140 4.01 -11.61 -4.55
N ILE A 141 2.72 -11.79 -4.85
CA ILE A 141 1.69 -11.81 -3.80
C ILE A 141 1.90 -13.01 -2.89
N ASP A 142 2.03 -14.23 -3.44
CA ASP A 142 2.17 -15.44 -2.63
C ASP A 142 3.46 -15.48 -1.82
N LYS A 143 4.62 -15.30 -2.49
CA LYS A 143 5.92 -15.45 -1.82
C LYS A 143 6.25 -14.27 -0.92
N LEU A 144 5.93 -13.05 -1.32
CA LEU A 144 6.38 -11.85 -0.65
C LEU A 144 5.31 -11.29 0.29
N ILE A 145 4.10 -11.00 -0.19
CA ILE A 145 3.06 -10.40 0.64
C ILE A 145 2.49 -11.42 1.63
N ARG A 146 2.01 -12.56 1.13
CA ARG A 146 1.44 -13.62 1.97
C ARG A 146 2.52 -14.43 2.72
N GLY A 147 3.67 -14.67 2.06
CA GLY A 147 4.76 -15.47 2.63
C GLY A 147 5.70 -14.68 3.55
N ILE A 148 6.60 -13.85 2.99
CA ILE A 148 7.67 -13.17 3.75
C ILE A 148 7.12 -12.13 4.71
N ILE A 149 6.19 -11.27 4.26
CA ILE A 149 5.54 -10.27 5.12
C ILE A 149 4.54 -10.95 6.05
N GLY A 150 3.87 -12.00 5.57
CA GLY A 150 2.87 -12.74 6.34
C GLY A 150 1.56 -11.95 6.51
N PHE A 151 1.24 -11.07 5.57
CA PHE A 151 -0.01 -10.32 5.56
C PHE A 151 -1.15 -11.20 5.04
N ASP A 152 -2.18 -11.41 5.85
CA ASP A 152 -3.34 -12.25 5.54
C ASP A 152 -4.68 -11.48 5.54
N GLY A 153 -4.62 -10.15 5.63
CA GLY A 153 -5.79 -9.28 5.57
C GLY A 153 -6.28 -9.05 4.15
N PHE A 154 -7.34 -8.22 4.03
CA PHE A 154 -7.95 -7.83 2.76
C PHE A 154 -6.96 -7.02 1.91
N LEU A 155 -6.58 -7.54 0.75
CA LEU A 155 -5.56 -6.98 -0.12
C LEU A 155 -6.18 -6.21 -1.27
N ILE A 156 -5.91 -4.91 -1.34
CA ILE A 156 -6.42 -4.00 -2.38
C ILE A 156 -5.27 -3.63 -3.31
N SER A 157 -5.51 -3.54 -4.62
CA SER A 157 -4.52 -2.94 -5.52
C SER A 157 -4.33 -1.45 -5.23
N ASP A 158 -3.17 -0.88 -5.51
CA ASP A 158 -3.10 0.57 -5.74
C ASP A 158 -3.92 0.95 -6.98
N ALA A 159 -4.11 2.23 -7.24
CA ALA A 159 -5.01 2.72 -8.28
C ALA A 159 -4.60 2.20 -9.68
N ILE A 160 -5.46 1.36 -10.28
CA ILE A 160 -5.17 0.67 -11.55
C ILE A 160 -5.13 1.63 -12.76
N ASP A 161 -5.61 2.86 -12.59
CA ASP A 161 -5.52 3.90 -13.62
C ASP A 161 -4.11 4.48 -13.79
N MET A 162 -3.19 4.23 -12.86
CA MET A 162 -1.79 4.66 -12.97
C MET A 162 -1.10 4.07 -14.21
N HIS A 163 -0.19 4.84 -14.82
CA HIS A 163 0.56 4.44 -16.03
C HIS A 163 1.60 3.33 -15.76
N ALA A 164 1.87 3.01 -14.50
CA ALA A 164 2.69 1.86 -14.14
C ALA A 164 2.11 0.53 -14.64
N LEU A 165 0.79 0.42 -14.77
CA LEU A 165 0.11 -0.74 -15.31
C LEU A 165 -0.27 -0.52 -16.78
N LYS A 166 -0.13 -1.57 -17.60
CA LYS A 166 -0.49 -1.56 -19.03
C LYS A 166 -1.81 -2.27 -19.28
N GLY A 167 -2.52 -1.85 -20.31
CA GLY A 167 -3.79 -2.43 -20.74
C GLY A 167 -5.00 -1.57 -20.39
N THR A 168 -6.17 -2.07 -20.73
CA THR A 168 -7.47 -1.49 -20.39
C THR A 168 -7.76 -1.63 -18.90
N PRO A 169 -8.68 -0.84 -18.31
CA PRO A 169 -9.08 -1.01 -16.92
C PRO A 169 -9.53 -2.43 -16.58
N ALA A 170 -10.29 -3.08 -17.46
CA ALA A 170 -10.73 -4.47 -17.27
C ALA A 170 -9.57 -5.47 -17.24
N GLU A 171 -8.61 -5.36 -18.19
CA GLU A 171 -7.41 -6.20 -18.20
C GLU A 171 -6.57 -6.00 -16.93
N LYS A 172 -6.36 -4.74 -16.50
CA LYS A 172 -5.63 -4.42 -15.28
C LYS A 172 -6.32 -4.98 -14.04
N SER A 173 -7.66 -4.88 -13.98
CA SER A 173 -8.47 -5.43 -12.88
C SER A 173 -8.33 -6.94 -12.80
N ASN A 174 -8.58 -7.63 -13.92
CA ASN A 174 -8.51 -9.10 -13.98
C ASN A 174 -7.12 -9.60 -13.58
N LEU A 175 -6.04 -9.01 -14.13
CA LEU A 175 -4.67 -9.40 -13.76
C LEU A 175 -4.39 -9.19 -12.27
N SER A 176 -4.91 -8.13 -11.66
CA SER A 176 -4.70 -7.86 -10.24
C SER A 176 -5.48 -8.82 -9.34
N LEU A 177 -6.73 -9.13 -9.71
CA LEU A 177 -7.57 -10.11 -8.99
C LEU A 177 -7.00 -11.53 -9.14
N ASP A 178 -6.65 -11.94 -10.36
CA ASP A 178 -6.03 -13.23 -10.65
C ASP A 178 -4.69 -13.42 -9.92
N ALA A 179 -3.97 -12.31 -9.69
CA ALA A 179 -2.73 -12.33 -8.93
C ALA A 179 -2.94 -12.55 -7.42
N GLY A 180 -4.15 -12.35 -6.89
CA GLY A 180 -4.49 -12.56 -5.49
C GLY A 180 -4.83 -11.29 -4.70
N CYS A 181 -5.11 -10.17 -5.39
CA CYS A 181 -5.81 -9.04 -4.75
C CYS A 181 -7.28 -9.41 -4.53
N ASP A 182 -7.84 -9.00 -3.39
CA ASP A 182 -9.26 -9.21 -3.06
C ASP A 182 -10.14 -8.13 -3.70
N ALA A 183 -9.57 -6.96 -3.99
CA ALA A 183 -10.23 -5.84 -4.66
C ALA A 183 -9.25 -5.00 -5.48
N VAL A 184 -9.79 -4.21 -6.40
CA VAL A 184 -9.03 -3.20 -7.15
C VAL A 184 -9.49 -1.79 -6.82
N CYS A 185 -8.54 -0.85 -6.79
CA CYS A 185 -8.82 0.56 -6.61
C CYS A 185 -8.81 1.26 -7.98
N TYR A 186 -9.86 2.03 -8.29
CA TYR A 186 -9.97 2.84 -9.49
C TYR A 186 -10.34 4.29 -9.12
N CYS A 187 -9.57 5.27 -9.55
CA CYS A 187 -9.68 6.66 -9.08
C CYS A 187 -10.14 7.68 -10.13
N MET A 188 -10.25 7.30 -11.41
CA MET A 188 -10.52 8.25 -12.50
C MET A 188 -11.97 8.76 -12.59
N GLY A 189 -12.89 8.25 -11.75
CA GLY A 189 -14.27 8.76 -11.68
C GLY A 189 -15.06 8.63 -12.98
N ASN A 190 -14.71 7.70 -13.86
CA ASN A 190 -15.47 7.44 -15.08
C ASN A 190 -16.56 6.40 -14.80
N ASP A 191 -17.76 6.90 -14.46
CA ASP A 191 -18.90 6.08 -14.06
C ASP A 191 -19.26 4.99 -15.08
N CYS A 192 -19.09 5.27 -16.40
CA CYS A 192 -19.32 4.27 -17.44
C CYS A 192 -18.43 3.03 -17.33
N LEU A 193 -17.19 3.19 -16.87
CA LEU A 193 -16.27 2.05 -16.70
C LEU A 193 -16.58 1.23 -15.45
N LEU A 194 -17.09 1.86 -14.39
CA LEU A 194 -17.53 1.17 -13.18
C LEU A 194 -18.76 0.29 -13.43
N TYR A 195 -19.73 0.80 -14.20
CA TYR A 195 -20.95 0.06 -14.54
C TYR A 195 -20.73 -1.04 -15.60
N THR A 196 -19.73 -0.93 -16.46
CA THR A 196 -19.44 -1.97 -17.48
C THR A 196 -18.62 -3.12 -16.94
N SER A 197 -17.92 -2.99 -15.83
CA SER A 197 -17.26 -4.12 -15.17
C SER A 197 -18.23 -5.07 -14.46
N ASP A 198 -19.37 -4.56 -13.99
CA ASP A 198 -20.44 -5.37 -13.38
C ASP A 198 -21.35 -6.06 -14.42
N ALA A 199 -21.28 -5.67 -15.68
CA ALA A 199 -22.11 -6.21 -16.76
C ALA A 199 -21.48 -7.41 -17.49
N ALA A 200 -20.42 -8.00 -16.96
CA ALA A 200 -19.71 -9.13 -17.55
C ALA A 200 -20.15 -10.50 -17.02
N ASP A 201 -21.35 -10.60 -16.40
CA ASP A 201 -22.04 -11.86 -16.06
C ASP A 201 -23.08 -12.25 -17.10
#